data_1ca36e7d779b18c1513d599cf3713a9e
#
_entry.id   1ca36e7d779b18c1513d599cf3713a9e
#
_cell.length_a   1.000
_cell.length_b   1.000
_cell.length_c   1.000
_cell.angle_alpha   90.00
_cell.angle_beta   90.00
_cell.angle_gamma   90.00
#
_symmetry.space_group_name_H-M   'P 1'
#
loop_
_entity.id
_entity.type
_entity.pdbx_description
1 polymer ?
#
loop_
_entity_poly.entity_id
_entity_poly.type
_entity_poly.pdbx_seq_one_letter_code
_entity_poly.pdbx_strand_id
1 'polypeptide(L)'
;MKSGWRSPILASVVALIGILVGGPAADAADGTPSGTLAAPESFSSIADPDKRSAALFTELGKVLTHPRCMNCHPAGDRPRQGDLRRLHQPPVARGADGLGLETMRCSGCHQAANFDPGRVPGNPEWRLAPREMGWEGKTLGEICAQMKDPERNGGRPVADLVNHIGSDALVGWAWAPGAGRQPAPGTQKEAGALVNAWVTTGAACPQ
;
A
#
# COMPACT_ATOMS: atom_id res chain seq x y z
N MET A 1 16.72 -88.56 10.52
CA MET A 1 16.93 -87.52 11.48
C MET A 1 16.96 -86.18 10.74
N LYS A 2 15.87 -85.40 10.81
CA LYS A 2 15.74 -84.09 10.13
C LYS A 2 15.52 -83.05 11.20
N SER A 3 16.51 -82.24 11.43
CA SER A 3 16.46 -81.09 12.36
C SER A 3 15.92 -79.87 11.61
N GLY A 4 14.72 -79.44 11.99
CA GLY A 4 14.13 -78.20 11.46
C GLY A 4 14.57 -76.98 12.29
N TRP A 5 15.22 -76.00 11.66
CA TRP A 5 15.52 -74.72 12.24
C TRP A 5 14.31 -73.77 11.96
N ARG A 6 13.75 -73.27 13.02
CA ARG A 6 12.74 -72.20 12.97
C ARG A 6 13.46 -70.90 13.27
N SER A 7 13.53 -70.00 12.32
CA SER A 7 13.96 -68.62 12.50
C SER A 7 12.84 -67.76 13.06
N PRO A 8 13.07 -66.89 14.05
CA PRO A 8 12.08 -65.91 14.49
C PRO A 8 12.05 -64.72 13.54
N ILE A 9 10.84 -64.39 13.05
CA ILE A 9 10.57 -63.16 12.31
C ILE A 9 10.49 -62.05 13.33
N LEU A 10 11.48 -61.11 13.30
CA LEU A 10 11.42 -59.86 14.02
C LEU A 10 10.53 -58.88 13.21
N ALA A 11 9.36 -58.59 13.73
CA ALA A 11 8.51 -57.56 13.24
C ALA A 11 9.03 -56.19 13.72
N SER A 12 9.66 -55.45 12.81
CA SER A 12 10.03 -54.06 13.07
C SER A 12 8.81 -53.16 12.93
N VAL A 13 8.32 -52.66 14.03
CA VAL A 13 7.31 -51.60 14.05
C VAL A 13 7.99 -50.25 13.73
N VAL A 14 7.83 -49.75 12.53
CA VAL A 14 8.24 -48.40 12.16
C VAL A 14 7.17 -47.42 12.65
N ALA A 15 7.42 -46.73 13.73
CA ALA A 15 6.58 -45.64 14.18
C ALA A 15 6.83 -44.41 13.28
N LEU A 16 5.89 -44.11 12.39
CA LEU A 16 5.87 -42.85 11.65
C LEU A 16 5.45 -41.71 12.60
N ILE A 17 6.43 -40.95 13.07
CA ILE A 17 6.17 -39.70 13.75
C ILE A 17 5.84 -38.66 12.66
N GLY A 18 4.56 -38.41 12.43
CA GLY A 18 4.11 -37.31 11.60
C GLY A 18 4.39 -35.97 12.28
N ILE A 19 5.44 -35.27 11.84
CA ILE A 19 5.67 -33.87 12.22
C ILE A 19 4.66 -33.02 11.46
N LEU A 20 3.58 -32.63 12.14
CA LEU A 20 2.69 -31.58 11.68
C LEU A 20 3.46 -30.25 11.76
N VAL A 21 4.09 -29.85 10.66
CA VAL A 21 4.60 -28.49 10.51
C VAL A 21 3.40 -27.58 10.25
N GLY A 22 2.76 -27.13 11.31
CA GLY A 22 1.80 -26.04 11.25
C GLY A 22 2.56 -24.78 10.89
N GLY A 23 2.63 -24.41 9.60
CA GLY A 23 3.03 -23.08 9.19
C GLY A 23 2.05 -22.05 9.76
N PRO A 24 2.50 -20.83 10.13
CA PRO A 24 1.58 -19.80 10.56
C PRO A 24 0.58 -19.56 9.42
N ALA A 25 -0.72 -19.73 9.73
CA ALA A 25 -1.78 -19.28 8.86
C ALA A 25 -1.55 -17.79 8.63
N ALA A 26 -1.39 -17.39 7.37
CA ALA A 26 -1.39 -15.99 7.03
C ALA A 26 -2.78 -15.46 7.39
N ASP A 27 -2.86 -14.63 8.42
CA ASP A 27 -4.09 -13.94 8.78
C ASP A 27 -4.60 -13.23 7.53
N ALA A 28 -5.76 -13.64 7.03
CA ALA A 28 -6.46 -12.91 5.99
C ALA A 28 -6.85 -11.57 6.61
N ALA A 29 -6.29 -10.46 6.08
CA ALA A 29 -6.68 -9.14 6.55
C ALA A 29 -8.22 -9.03 6.46
N ASP A 30 -8.85 -8.75 7.59
CA ASP A 30 -10.30 -8.71 7.76
C ASP A 30 -10.96 -7.47 7.12
N GLY A 31 -10.17 -6.62 6.45
CA GLY A 31 -10.64 -5.36 5.87
C GLY A 31 -10.77 -4.22 6.89
N THR A 32 -10.39 -4.44 8.13
CA THR A 32 -10.34 -3.37 9.14
C THR A 32 -9.19 -2.40 8.81
N PRO A 33 -9.41 -1.07 8.84
CA PRO A 33 -8.34 -0.10 8.63
C PRO A 33 -7.16 -0.33 9.56
N SER A 34 -5.95 -0.09 9.07
CA SER A 34 -4.69 -0.30 9.82
C SER A 34 -4.45 0.73 10.95
N GLY A 35 -5.47 1.49 11.32
CA GLY A 35 -5.44 2.51 12.37
C GLY A 35 -6.42 3.64 12.11
N THR A 36 -6.46 4.61 13.04
CA THR A 36 -7.29 5.80 12.96
C THR A 36 -6.47 7.02 12.60
N LEU A 37 -7.13 8.02 12.02
CA LEU A 37 -6.55 9.34 11.80
C LEU A 37 -7.10 10.31 12.85
N ALA A 38 -6.21 11.14 13.41
CA ALA A 38 -6.63 12.24 14.26
C ALA A 38 -7.33 13.31 13.40
N ALA A 39 -8.47 13.82 13.87
CA ALA A 39 -9.19 14.88 13.19
C ALA A 39 -8.35 16.17 13.17
N PRO A 40 -8.46 17.03 12.13
CA PRO A 40 -7.72 18.29 12.03
C PRO A 40 -7.85 19.19 13.26
N GLU A 41 -8.97 19.18 13.92
CA GLU A 41 -9.27 19.96 15.12
C GLU A 41 -8.36 19.61 16.30
N SER A 42 -7.85 18.37 16.34
CA SER A 42 -6.92 17.91 17.38
C SER A 42 -5.60 18.71 17.39
N PHE A 43 -5.29 19.38 16.30
CA PHE A 43 -4.08 20.19 16.14
C PHE A 43 -4.30 21.69 16.42
N SER A 44 -5.51 22.10 16.76
CA SER A 44 -5.89 23.52 16.96
C SER A 44 -5.15 24.19 18.11
N SER A 45 -4.70 23.44 19.12
CA SER A 45 -3.91 23.94 20.25
C SER A 45 -2.46 24.34 19.87
N ILE A 46 -1.98 23.95 18.71
CA ILE A 46 -0.65 24.36 18.22
C ILE A 46 -0.77 25.78 17.67
N ALA A 47 -0.29 26.76 18.43
CA ALA A 47 -0.45 28.18 18.12
C ALA A 47 0.33 28.62 16.86
N ASP A 48 1.51 28.06 16.66
CA ASP A 48 2.37 28.34 15.50
C ASP A 48 1.78 27.67 14.25
N PRO A 49 1.38 28.44 13.21
CA PRO A 49 0.73 27.87 12.04
C PRO A 49 1.63 26.91 11.24
N ASP A 50 2.94 27.16 11.15
CA ASP A 50 3.84 26.28 10.42
C ASP A 50 4.04 24.96 11.16
N LYS A 51 4.17 25.00 12.47
CA LYS A 51 4.24 23.78 13.30
C LYS A 51 2.95 23.00 13.26
N ARG A 52 1.80 23.68 13.27
CA ARG A 52 0.49 23.04 13.15
C ARG A 52 0.34 22.38 11.78
N SER A 53 0.72 23.09 10.71
CA SER A 53 0.70 22.56 9.34
C SER A 53 1.60 21.33 9.22
N ALA A 54 2.84 21.39 9.70
CA ALA A 54 3.75 20.24 9.69
C ALA A 54 3.23 19.05 10.51
N ALA A 55 2.55 19.30 11.65
CA ALA A 55 1.93 18.25 12.47
C ALA A 55 0.76 17.57 11.74
N LEU A 56 -0.08 18.34 11.03
CA LEU A 56 -1.14 17.81 10.16
C LEU A 56 -0.58 16.90 9.07
N PHE A 57 0.52 17.32 8.42
CA PHE A 57 1.18 16.49 7.42
C PHE A 57 1.82 15.24 8.02
N THR A 58 2.35 15.34 9.24
CA THR A 58 2.89 14.16 9.96
C THR A 58 1.79 13.14 10.24
N GLU A 59 0.60 13.58 10.61
CA GLU A 59 -0.55 12.68 10.77
C GLU A 59 -0.96 12.03 9.44
N LEU A 60 -1.04 12.83 8.36
CA LEU A 60 -1.29 12.33 7.01
C LEU A 60 -0.23 11.31 6.58
N GLY A 61 0.98 11.41 7.11
CA GLY A 61 2.08 10.49 6.88
C GLY A 61 1.74 9.03 7.14
N LYS A 62 0.82 8.73 8.07
CA LYS A 62 0.32 7.38 8.32
C LYS A 62 -0.31 6.78 7.05
N VAL A 63 -0.98 7.58 6.24
CA VAL A 63 -1.56 7.19 4.95
C VAL A 63 -0.49 7.14 3.87
N LEU A 64 0.31 8.21 3.72
CA LEU A 64 1.27 8.32 2.63
C LEU A 64 2.35 7.23 2.67
N THR A 65 2.76 6.79 3.87
CA THR A 65 3.73 5.70 4.04
C THR A 65 3.11 4.30 4.09
N HIS A 66 1.78 4.22 4.05
CA HIS A 66 1.08 2.94 4.03
C HIS A 66 1.32 2.18 2.72
N PRO A 67 1.37 0.83 2.71
CA PRO A 67 1.59 0.04 1.50
C PRO A 67 0.64 0.38 0.34
N ARG A 68 -0.61 0.78 0.62
CA ARG A 68 -1.59 1.15 -0.43
C ARG A 68 -1.13 2.36 -1.25
N CYS A 69 -0.45 3.33 -0.64
CA CYS A 69 0.12 4.48 -1.34
C CYS A 69 1.51 4.15 -1.90
N MET A 70 2.37 3.56 -1.07
CA MET A 70 3.76 3.28 -1.42
C MET A 70 3.91 2.30 -2.61
N ASN A 71 2.96 1.38 -2.81
CA ASN A 71 3.00 0.43 -3.93
C ASN A 71 2.88 1.11 -5.29
N CYS A 72 2.13 2.23 -5.37
CA CYS A 72 1.97 3.04 -6.58
C CYS A 72 3.02 4.15 -6.72
N HIS A 73 3.78 4.44 -5.63
CA HIS A 73 4.84 5.44 -5.56
C HIS A 73 6.25 4.81 -5.40
N PRO A 74 6.65 3.79 -6.21
CA PRO A 74 7.97 3.17 -6.10
C PRO A 74 9.08 4.12 -6.55
N ALA A 75 10.28 3.95 -6.01
CA ALA A 75 11.46 4.72 -6.43
C ALA A 75 11.88 4.44 -7.88
N GLY A 76 11.63 3.23 -8.37
CA GLY A 76 11.97 2.79 -9.72
C GLY A 76 10.75 2.55 -10.62
N ASP A 77 10.98 1.82 -11.72
CA ASP A 77 9.95 1.53 -12.72
C ASP A 77 9.05 0.35 -12.36
N ARG A 78 9.48 -0.50 -11.44
CA ARG A 78 8.68 -1.64 -11.02
C ARG A 78 7.72 -1.25 -9.89
N PRO A 79 6.41 -1.45 -10.07
CA PRO A 79 5.45 -1.28 -8.99
C PRO A 79 5.74 -2.26 -7.84
N ARG A 80 5.24 -1.93 -6.67
CA ARG A 80 5.20 -2.84 -5.53
C ARG A 80 3.81 -3.44 -5.40
N GLN A 81 3.69 -4.54 -4.66
CA GLN A 81 2.40 -5.18 -4.41
C GLN A 81 2.30 -5.75 -3.00
N GLY A 82 1.04 -5.87 -2.54
CA GLY A 82 0.69 -6.45 -1.25
C GLY A 82 1.10 -5.58 -0.06
N ASP A 83 0.81 -6.08 1.14
CA ASP A 83 1.06 -5.36 2.38
C ASP A 83 2.56 -5.32 2.73
N LEU A 84 3.33 -6.28 2.21
CA LEU A 84 4.78 -6.35 2.38
C LEU A 84 5.55 -5.58 1.29
N ARG A 85 4.89 -4.83 0.41
CA ARG A 85 5.50 -4.04 -0.67
C ARG A 85 6.51 -4.83 -1.51
N ARG A 86 6.22 -6.09 -1.81
CA ARG A 86 7.08 -6.93 -2.64
C ARG A 86 7.12 -6.38 -4.07
N LEU A 87 8.14 -6.72 -4.83
CA LEU A 87 8.16 -6.43 -6.26
C LEU A 87 6.98 -7.08 -6.95
N HIS A 88 6.33 -6.34 -7.85
CA HIS A 88 5.17 -6.83 -8.58
C HIS A 88 5.49 -8.12 -9.37
N GLN A 89 4.57 -9.07 -9.29
CA GLN A 89 4.61 -10.30 -10.06
C GLN A 89 3.29 -10.43 -10.85
N PRO A 90 3.36 -10.71 -12.17
CA PRO A 90 4.57 -10.89 -12.97
C PRO A 90 5.42 -9.61 -13.05
N PRO A 91 6.69 -9.70 -13.50
CA PRO A 91 7.54 -8.52 -13.70
C PRO A 91 6.93 -7.59 -14.74
N VAL A 92 6.58 -6.38 -14.32
CA VAL A 92 6.03 -5.30 -15.18
C VAL A 92 6.80 -4.02 -14.91
N ALA A 93 6.72 -3.06 -15.81
CA ALA A 93 7.36 -1.76 -15.66
C ALA A 93 6.34 -0.63 -15.90
N ARG A 94 6.66 0.55 -15.36
CA ARG A 94 5.85 1.77 -15.40
C ARG A 94 5.41 2.15 -16.82
N GLY A 95 6.31 2.05 -17.81
CA GLY A 95 6.10 2.67 -19.11
C GLY A 95 6.23 4.21 -19.05
N ALA A 96 6.08 4.86 -20.17
CA ALA A 96 6.25 6.31 -20.28
C ALA A 96 5.11 7.10 -19.61
N ASP A 97 3.92 6.54 -19.57
CA ASP A 97 2.68 7.18 -19.11
C ASP A 97 2.17 6.66 -17.74
N GLY A 98 2.92 5.76 -17.11
CA GLY A 98 2.52 5.10 -15.86
C GLY A 98 1.52 3.95 -16.05
N LEU A 99 1.09 3.67 -17.28
CA LEU A 99 0.08 2.66 -17.61
C LEU A 99 0.66 1.31 -18.02
N GLY A 100 1.97 1.11 -17.83
CA GLY A 100 2.69 -0.09 -18.25
C GLY A 100 3.34 0.06 -19.63
N LEU A 101 4.15 -0.93 -20.00
CA LEU A 101 4.74 -1.00 -21.35
C LEU A 101 3.64 -1.25 -22.40
N GLU A 102 3.86 -0.82 -23.64
CA GLU A 102 2.92 -1.08 -24.74
C GLU A 102 2.61 -2.57 -24.93
N THR A 103 3.61 -3.41 -24.71
CA THR A 103 3.48 -4.87 -24.79
C THR A 103 2.85 -5.52 -23.55
N MET A 104 2.72 -4.77 -22.44
CA MET A 104 2.19 -5.27 -21.17
C MET A 104 1.58 -4.11 -20.37
N ARG A 105 0.40 -3.68 -20.79
CA ARG A 105 -0.37 -2.62 -20.11
C ARG A 105 -0.93 -3.11 -18.77
N CYS A 106 -1.01 -2.21 -17.81
CA CYS A 106 -1.63 -2.49 -16.52
C CYS A 106 -3.07 -3.00 -16.67
N SER A 107 -3.83 -2.39 -17.58
CA SER A 107 -5.23 -2.77 -17.89
C SER A 107 -5.37 -4.18 -18.49
N GLY A 108 -4.30 -4.82 -18.93
CA GLY A 108 -4.32 -6.23 -19.36
C GLY A 108 -4.71 -7.17 -18.24
N CYS A 109 -4.38 -6.83 -16.99
CA CYS A 109 -4.70 -7.60 -15.80
C CYS A 109 -5.64 -6.84 -14.85
N HIS A 110 -5.38 -5.53 -14.65
CA HIS A 110 -6.17 -4.68 -13.75
C HIS A 110 -7.38 -4.12 -14.49
N GLN A 111 -8.54 -4.72 -14.28
CA GLN A 111 -9.80 -4.34 -14.91
C GLN A 111 -10.49 -3.20 -14.12
N ALA A 112 -11.68 -2.82 -14.52
CA ALA A 112 -12.45 -1.73 -13.90
C ALA A 112 -12.83 -1.97 -12.43
N ALA A 113 -12.79 -3.24 -11.98
CA ALA A 113 -13.09 -3.63 -10.60
C ALA A 113 -12.13 -4.74 -10.14
N ASN A 114 -12.05 -4.94 -8.83
CA ASN A 114 -11.29 -6.04 -8.25
C ASN A 114 -11.80 -7.40 -8.77
N PHE A 115 -10.87 -8.29 -9.11
CA PHE A 115 -11.13 -9.70 -9.38
C PHE A 115 -10.65 -10.53 -8.19
N ASP A 116 -11.50 -10.67 -7.18
CA ASP A 116 -11.15 -11.29 -5.89
C ASP A 116 -10.70 -12.75 -6.01
N PRO A 117 -11.29 -13.62 -6.88
CA PRO A 117 -10.80 -14.98 -7.04
C PRO A 117 -9.33 -15.06 -7.47
N GLY A 118 -8.88 -14.14 -8.31
CA GLY A 118 -7.48 -14.03 -8.75
C GLY A 118 -6.65 -13.10 -7.88
N ARG A 119 -7.23 -12.46 -6.87
CA ARG A 119 -6.58 -11.44 -6.03
C ARG A 119 -5.96 -10.31 -6.83
N VAL A 120 -6.53 -9.99 -7.99
CA VAL A 120 -6.08 -8.89 -8.86
C VAL A 120 -6.88 -7.65 -8.50
N PRO A 121 -6.23 -6.55 -8.08
CA PRO A 121 -6.91 -5.29 -7.85
C PRO A 121 -7.35 -4.66 -9.17
N GLY A 122 -8.42 -3.85 -9.13
CA GLY A 122 -8.94 -3.18 -10.31
C GLY A 122 -9.48 -1.78 -10.00
N ASN A 123 -9.31 -0.92 -10.99
CA ASN A 123 -9.89 0.42 -11.08
C ASN A 123 -9.75 0.86 -12.54
N PRO A 124 -10.71 1.58 -13.15
CA PRO A 124 -10.63 2.02 -14.55
C PRO A 124 -9.37 2.84 -14.87
N GLU A 125 -8.84 3.56 -13.87
CA GLU A 125 -7.68 4.44 -14.01
C GLU A 125 -6.38 3.81 -13.45
N TRP A 126 -6.30 2.47 -13.37
CA TRP A 126 -5.18 1.79 -12.75
C TRP A 126 -3.83 2.15 -13.38
N ARG A 127 -2.98 2.85 -12.63
CA ARG A 127 -1.67 3.34 -13.08
C ARG A 127 -0.74 3.64 -11.91
N LEU A 128 0.54 3.83 -12.21
CA LEU A 128 1.51 4.36 -11.26
C LEU A 128 1.48 5.89 -11.22
N ALA A 129 1.89 6.45 -10.11
CA ALA A 129 2.21 7.87 -9.98
C ALA A 129 3.37 8.25 -10.94
N PRO A 130 3.57 9.53 -11.28
CA PRO A 130 4.75 9.99 -12.01
C PRO A 130 6.04 9.47 -11.36
N ARG A 131 7.08 9.23 -12.15
CA ARG A 131 8.38 8.74 -11.64
C ARG A 131 8.94 9.68 -10.57
N GLU A 132 8.79 10.96 -10.78
CA GLU A 132 9.26 12.05 -9.91
C GLU A 132 8.55 12.03 -8.54
N MET A 133 7.41 11.34 -8.45
CA MET A 133 6.63 11.10 -7.22
C MET A 133 6.92 9.74 -6.59
N GLY A 134 8.11 9.20 -6.79
CA GLY A 134 8.59 8.04 -6.05
C GLY A 134 8.87 8.41 -4.59
N TRP A 135 8.26 7.66 -3.64
CA TRP A 135 8.35 7.94 -2.19
C TRP A 135 9.21 6.94 -1.43
N GLU A 136 9.49 5.81 -2.04
CA GLU A 136 10.28 4.75 -1.41
C GLU A 136 11.66 5.26 -0.99
N GLY A 137 11.99 5.08 0.29
CA GLY A 137 13.25 5.56 0.88
C GLY A 137 13.28 7.04 1.25
N LYS A 138 12.18 7.79 1.09
CA LYS A 138 12.09 9.21 1.42
C LYS A 138 11.54 9.45 2.81
N THR A 139 11.99 10.53 3.44
CA THR A 139 11.40 11.09 4.65
C THR A 139 10.05 11.74 4.35
N LEU A 140 9.23 11.97 5.36
CA LEU A 140 7.97 12.72 5.21
C LEU A 140 8.19 14.13 4.70
N GLY A 141 9.27 14.80 5.12
CA GLY A 141 9.63 16.12 4.63
C GLY A 141 9.93 16.11 3.13
N GLU A 142 10.66 15.11 2.64
CA GLU A 142 10.95 14.95 1.21
C GLU A 142 9.69 14.63 0.41
N ILE A 143 8.79 13.78 0.92
CA ILE A 143 7.49 13.49 0.31
C ILE A 143 6.65 14.77 0.21
N CYS A 144 6.58 15.53 1.30
CA CYS A 144 5.88 16.81 1.36
C CYS A 144 6.43 17.80 0.31
N ALA A 145 7.75 17.93 0.21
CA ALA A 145 8.39 18.79 -0.78
C ALA A 145 8.04 18.36 -2.22
N GLN A 146 8.04 17.05 -2.51
CA GLN A 146 7.62 16.53 -3.81
C GLN A 146 6.15 16.85 -4.13
N MET A 147 5.26 16.68 -3.15
CA MET A 147 3.83 16.96 -3.32
C MET A 147 3.56 18.42 -3.64
N LYS A 148 4.40 19.36 -3.16
CA LYS A 148 4.30 20.81 -3.40
C LYS A 148 4.94 21.24 -4.71
N ASP A 149 5.79 20.43 -5.30
CA ASP A 149 6.56 20.77 -6.50
C ASP A 149 5.78 20.37 -7.77
N PRO A 150 5.25 21.33 -8.55
CA PRO A 150 4.48 21.04 -9.76
C PRO A 150 5.29 20.35 -10.85
N GLU A 151 6.63 20.52 -10.88
CA GLU A 151 7.48 19.81 -11.85
C GLU A 151 7.57 18.30 -11.54
N ARG A 152 7.28 17.92 -10.29
CA ARG A 152 7.37 16.54 -9.81
C ARG A 152 6.01 15.88 -9.64
N ASN A 153 5.00 16.63 -9.20
CA ASN A 153 3.68 16.09 -8.85
C ASN A 153 2.72 15.96 -10.03
N GLY A 154 3.20 16.11 -11.27
CA GLY A 154 2.40 16.04 -12.48
C GLY A 154 1.64 17.34 -12.77
N GLY A 155 2.17 18.48 -12.36
CA GLY A 155 1.61 19.81 -12.64
C GLY A 155 0.45 20.20 -11.71
N ARG A 156 0.23 19.48 -10.60
CA ARG A 156 -0.90 19.74 -9.70
C ARG A 156 -0.64 20.93 -8.80
N PRO A 157 -1.52 21.94 -8.76
CA PRO A 157 -1.55 22.91 -7.69
C PRO A 157 -1.71 22.24 -6.32
N VAL A 158 -1.12 22.80 -5.26
CA VAL A 158 -1.23 22.22 -3.91
C VAL A 158 -2.70 22.08 -3.47
N ALA A 159 -3.56 23.02 -3.86
CA ALA A 159 -4.99 22.95 -3.57
C ALA A 159 -5.68 21.72 -4.18
N ASP A 160 -5.24 21.23 -5.34
CA ASP A 160 -5.83 20.08 -6.00
C ASP A 160 -5.50 18.75 -5.30
N LEU A 161 -4.50 18.75 -4.41
CA LEU A 161 -4.18 17.58 -3.59
C LEU A 161 -5.32 17.20 -2.65
N VAL A 162 -6.17 18.17 -2.27
CA VAL A 162 -7.38 17.92 -1.47
C VAL A 162 -8.31 16.97 -2.21
N ASN A 163 -8.58 17.24 -3.48
CA ASN A 163 -9.42 16.38 -4.32
C ASN A 163 -8.71 15.07 -4.68
N HIS A 164 -7.42 15.14 -5.00
CA HIS A 164 -6.65 13.95 -5.36
C HIS A 164 -6.60 12.93 -4.23
N ILE A 165 -6.39 13.35 -2.99
CA ILE A 165 -6.36 12.42 -1.85
C ILE A 165 -7.75 12.15 -1.31
N GLY A 166 -8.61 13.17 -1.23
CA GLY A 166 -9.89 13.09 -0.52
C GLY A 166 -11.05 12.52 -1.33
N SER A 167 -10.97 12.48 -2.69
CA SER A 167 -12.10 12.07 -3.52
C SER A 167 -11.77 11.38 -4.85
N ASP A 168 -10.50 11.31 -5.26
CA ASP A 168 -10.11 10.60 -6.49
C ASP A 168 -10.42 9.10 -6.34
N ALA A 169 -11.04 8.51 -7.37
CA ALA A 169 -11.50 7.12 -7.33
C ALA A 169 -10.35 6.10 -7.30
N LEU A 170 -9.23 6.38 -8.01
CA LEU A 170 -8.07 5.50 -7.98
C LEU A 170 -7.39 5.55 -6.61
N VAL A 171 -7.23 6.73 -6.03
CA VAL A 171 -6.66 6.90 -4.69
C VAL A 171 -7.60 6.30 -3.64
N GLY A 172 -8.92 6.43 -3.82
CA GLY A 172 -9.95 5.86 -2.95
C GLY A 172 -9.89 4.33 -2.85
N TRP A 173 -9.35 3.65 -3.86
CA TRP A 173 -9.09 2.21 -3.79
C TRP A 173 -8.23 1.84 -2.58
N ALA A 174 -7.38 2.74 -2.09
CA ALA A 174 -6.54 2.50 -0.91
C ALA A 174 -7.35 2.15 0.35
N TRP A 175 -8.58 2.65 0.46
CA TRP A 175 -9.49 2.39 1.59
C TRP A 175 -10.53 1.30 1.31
N ALA A 176 -10.66 0.88 0.05
CA ALA A 176 -11.53 -0.21 -0.36
C ALA A 176 -10.78 -1.22 -1.25
N PRO A 177 -9.64 -1.79 -0.79
CA PRO A 177 -8.75 -2.59 -1.63
C PRO A 177 -9.28 -3.99 -1.94
N GLY A 178 -10.41 -4.38 -1.36
CA GLY A 178 -10.98 -5.73 -1.48
C GLY A 178 -10.38 -6.73 -0.50
N ALA A 179 -10.93 -7.95 -0.53
CA ALA A 179 -10.61 -9.01 0.42
C ALA A 179 -9.12 -9.36 0.47
N GLY A 180 -8.63 -9.63 1.67
CA GLY A 180 -7.24 -10.07 1.90
C GLY A 180 -6.19 -8.97 1.71
N ARG A 181 -6.59 -7.69 1.70
CA ARG A 181 -5.69 -6.53 1.65
C ARG A 181 -6.06 -5.57 2.77
N GLN A 182 -5.07 -5.15 3.54
CA GLN A 182 -5.28 -4.19 4.61
C GLN A 182 -5.58 -2.80 4.03
N PRO A 183 -6.71 -2.15 4.34
CA PRO A 183 -7.00 -0.78 3.95
C PRO A 183 -6.03 0.22 4.58
N ALA A 184 -5.89 1.39 3.95
CA ALA A 184 -5.16 2.51 4.54
C ALA A 184 -5.84 2.99 5.84
N PRO A 185 -5.11 3.67 6.75
CA PRO A 185 -5.66 4.19 8.00
C PRO A 185 -6.81 5.18 7.78
N GLY A 186 -7.80 5.12 8.67
CA GLY A 186 -8.97 5.98 8.62
C GLY A 186 -9.82 5.79 7.37
N THR A 187 -10.33 6.88 6.84
CA THR A 187 -11.13 6.94 5.61
C THR A 187 -10.52 7.93 4.62
N GLN A 188 -10.87 7.79 3.34
CA GLN A 188 -10.46 8.76 2.31
C GLN A 188 -10.90 10.19 2.65
N LYS A 189 -12.11 10.35 3.20
CA LYS A 189 -12.65 11.64 3.63
C LYS A 189 -11.82 12.27 4.75
N GLU A 190 -11.42 11.50 5.75
CA GLU A 190 -10.56 11.98 6.84
C GLU A 190 -9.18 12.36 6.34
N ALA A 191 -8.58 11.57 5.45
CA ALA A 191 -7.33 11.93 4.80
C ALA A 191 -7.46 13.23 3.99
N GLY A 192 -8.55 13.40 3.24
CA GLY A 192 -8.85 14.64 2.52
C GLY A 192 -9.01 15.85 3.46
N ALA A 193 -9.65 15.67 4.62
CA ALA A 193 -9.77 16.72 5.62
C ALA A 193 -8.41 17.15 6.20
N LEU A 194 -7.51 16.18 6.46
CA LEU A 194 -6.13 16.48 6.88
C LEU A 194 -5.36 17.27 5.81
N VAL A 195 -5.46 16.86 4.54
CA VAL A 195 -4.82 17.57 3.43
C VAL A 195 -5.37 19.00 3.33
N ASN A 196 -6.70 19.17 3.41
CA ASN A 196 -7.31 20.49 3.37
C ASN A 196 -6.82 21.38 4.52
N ALA A 197 -6.78 20.86 5.74
CA ALA A 197 -6.28 21.58 6.89
C ALA A 197 -4.79 21.94 6.73
N TRP A 198 -3.98 21.01 6.23
CA TRP A 198 -2.56 21.26 5.94
C TRP A 198 -2.38 22.38 4.90
N VAL A 199 -3.12 22.34 3.79
CA VAL A 199 -3.07 23.36 2.73
C VAL A 199 -3.51 24.72 3.28
N THR A 200 -4.61 24.80 4.02
CA THR A 200 -5.15 26.05 4.56
C THR A 200 -4.31 26.64 5.68
N THR A 201 -3.44 25.86 6.32
CA THR A 201 -2.49 26.34 7.33
C THR A 201 -1.10 26.65 6.78
N GLY A 202 -0.96 26.74 5.44
CA GLY A 202 0.28 27.18 4.78
C GLY A 202 1.13 26.06 4.17
N ALA A 203 0.67 24.82 4.20
CA ALA A 203 1.33 23.66 3.60
C ALA A 203 2.81 23.53 4.02
N ALA A 204 3.14 23.77 5.30
CA ALA A 204 4.49 23.57 5.83
C ALA A 204 4.84 22.08 5.91
N CYS A 205 6.09 21.75 5.60
CA CYS A 205 6.58 20.38 5.63
C CYS A 205 7.25 20.06 6.99
N PRO A 206 7.09 18.81 7.49
CA PRO A 206 7.90 18.35 8.62
C PRO A 206 9.39 18.26 8.20
N GLN A 207 10.28 18.38 9.16
CA GLN A 207 11.72 18.21 8.96
C GLN A 207 12.12 16.73 8.93
#